data_4649fff859ccf69c0ccc82b7c86904b9
#
_entry.id   4649fff859ccf69c0ccc82b7c86904b9
#
_cell.length_a   1.000
_cell.length_b   1.000
_cell.length_c   1.000
_cell.angle_alpha   90.00
_cell.angle_beta   90.00
_cell.angle_gamma   90.00
#
_symmetry.space_group_name_H-M   'P 1'
#
loop_
_entity.id
_entity.type
_entity.pdbx_description
1 polymer ?
#
loop_
_entity_poly.entity_id
_entity_poly.type
_entity_poly.pdbx_seq_one_letter_code
_entity_poly.pdbx_strand_id
1 'polypeptide(L)'
;YSLKNKKLKTFNTKKTKVRFDIPAVKGKGFKVRVRSYVKINNKKCYGRWSDYKVVIPQAKISIQRTDETTVTVRWNKVTNAKRYYIYACNDIKAAKPLWKKVAVVGSNTGKYEYNNCIVGRSTAIYVIPEVKVGKSLYKAAYVWYLYMDIK
;
A
#
# COMPACT_ATOMS: atom_id res chain seq x y z
N TYR A 1 -10.27 7.84 -11.18
CA TYR A 1 -11.49 7.95 -10.36
C TYR A 1 -11.12 7.83 -8.89
N SER A 2 -11.82 8.58 -8.01
CA SER A 2 -11.78 8.32 -6.58
C SER A 2 -12.41 6.97 -6.24
N LEU A 3 -12.24 6.47 -5.02
CA LEU A 3 -12.92 5.24 -4.58
C LEU A 3 -14.46 5.39 -4.59
N LYS A 4 -14.97 6.63 -4.51
CA LYS A 4 -16.39 7.00 -4.62
C LYS A 4 -16.86 7.28 -6.07
N ASN A 5 -16.12 6.80 -7.06
CA ASN A 5 -16.41 6.94 -8.51
C ASN A 5 -16.38 8.37 -9.10
N LYS A 6 -15.92 9.40 -8.36
CA LYS A 6 -15.71 10.73 -8.93
C LYS A 6 -14.52 10.66 -9.91
N LYS A 7 -14.74 11.11 -11.15
CA LYS A 7 -13.68 11.21 -12.16
C LYS A 7 -12.64 12.22 -11.71
N LEU A 8 -11.36 11.83 -11.71
CA LEU A 8 -10.24 12.66 -11.27
C LEU A 8 -9.48 13.22 -12.46
N LYS A 9 -9.00 12.35 -13.35
CA LYS A 9 -8.21 12.72 -14.51
C LYS A 9 -8.34 11.69 -15.64
N THR A 10 -8.17 12.15 -16.88
CA THR A 10 -8.07 11.30 -18.07
C THR A 10 -6.76 11.60 -18.77
N PHE A 11 -6.09 10.55 -19.22
CA PHE A 11 -4.85 10.62 -19.98
C PHE A 11 -5.05 9.92 -21.31
N ASN A 12 -4.49 10.48 -22.38
CA ASN A 12 -4.37 9.83 -23.67
C ASN A 12 -2.90 9.52 -23.93
N THR A 13 -2.60 8.32 -24.36
CA THR A 13 -1.23 7.89 -24.65
C THR A 13 -1.22 6.86 -25.77
N LYS A 14 -0.14 6.83 -26.54
CA LYS A 14 0.19 5.75 -27.48
C LYS A 14 1.09 4.68 -26.83
N LYS A 15 1.60 4.95 -25.62
CA LYS A 15 2.52 4.04 -24.90
C LYS A 15 1.73 3.00 -24.12
N THR A 16 2.25 1.79 -24.04
CA THR A 16 1.71 0.70 -23.23
C THR A 16 1.96 0.88 -21.73
N LYS A 17 2.94 1.74 -21.38
CA LYS A 17 3.29 2.10 -19.99
C LYS A 17 3.27 3.62 -19.83
N VAL A 18 2.55 4.08 -18.81
CA VAL A 18 2.43 5.50 -18.47
C VAL A 18 2.66 5.71 -16.97
N ARG A 19 3.46 6.71 -16.63
CA ARG A 19 3.60 7.24 -15.26
C ARG A 19 2.86 8.57 -15.17
N PHE A 20 2.09 8.76 -14.12
CA PHE A 20 1.34 10.00 -13.89
C PHE A 20 1.15 10.25 -12.40
N ASP A 21 1.06 11.52 -12.02
CA ASP A 21 0.75 11.95 -10.67
C ASP A 21 -0.70 12.43 -10.57
N ILE A 22 -1.35 12.09 -9.48
CA ILE A 22 -2.71 12.54 -9.16
C ILE A 22 -2.68 13.19 -7.77
N PRO A 23 -2.32 14.49 -7.66
CA PRO A 23 -2.21 15.18 -6.37
C PRO A 23 -3.48 15.08 -5.51
N ALA A 24 -4.67 15.10 -6.15
CA ALA A 24 -5.96 15.02 -5.48
C ALA A 24 -6.20 13.71 -4.69
N VAL A 25 -5.36 12.68 -4.90
CA VAL A 25 -5.47 11.39 -4.20
C VAL A 25 -4.23 11.05 -3.38
N LYS A 26 -3.33 12.02 -3.15
CA LYS A 26 -2.16 11.83 -2.28
C LYS A 26 -2.62 11.28 -0.92
N GLY A 27 -2.12 10.10 -0.54
CA GLY A 27 -2.53 9.39 0.68
C GLY A 27 -3.96 8.81 0.67
N LYS A 28 -4.68 8.88 -0.45
CA LYS A 28 -6.03 8.30 -0.64
C LYS A 28 -6.02 7.23 -1.73
N GLY A 29 -6.86 6.20 -1.59
CA GLY A 29 -7.04 5.20 -2.64
C GLY A 29 -7.77 5.77 -3.86
N PHE A 30 -7.55 5.13 -5.01
CA PHE A 30 -8.22 5.49 -6.26
C PHE A 30 -8.44 4.27 -7.15
N LYS A 31 -9.24 4.46 -8.19
CA LYS A 31 -9.52 3.44 -9.22
C LYS A 31 -8.99 3.91 -10.56
N VAL A 32 -8.45 2.97 -11.31
CA VAL A 32 -7.96 3.18 -12.68
C VAL A 32 -8.64 2.18 -13.62
N ARG A 33 -8.94 2.61 -14.84
CA ARG A 33 -9.33 1.75 -15.96
C ARG A 33 -8.83 2.35 -17.25
N VAL A 34 -8.70 1.52 -18.28
CA VAL A 34 -8.21 1.92 -19.60
C VAL A 34 -9.17 1.48 -20.68
N ARG A 35 -9.13 2.13 -21.82
CA ARG A 35 -9.75 1.68 -23.08
C ARG A 35 -8.88 2.12 -24.25
N SER A 36 -8.94 1.37 -25.34
CA SER A 36 -8.36 1.77 -26.62
C SER A 36 -9.20 2.84 -27.31
N TYR A 37 -8.62 3.56 -28.25
CA TYR A 37 -9.36 4.35 -29.23
C TYR A 37 -8.59 4.40 -30.56
N VAL A 38 -9.33 4.55 -31.64
CA VAL A 38 -8.82 4.84 -32.97
C VAL A 38 -9.43 6.16 -33.45
N LYS A 39 -8.77 6.84 -34.38
CA LYS A 39 -9.34 7.99 -35.08
C LYS A 39 -9.80 7.58 -36.46
N ILE A 40 -11.07 7.79 -36.78
CA ILE A 40 -11.66 7.60 -38.10
C ILE A 40 -12.29 8.93 -38.47
N ASN A 41 -11.88 9.52 -39.61
CA ASN A 41 -12.36 10.84 -40.08
C ASN A 41 -12.29 11.92 -39.00
N ASN A 42 -11.12 12.00 -38.30
CA ASN A 42 -10.84 12.89 -37.16
C ASN A 42 -11.74 12.71 -35.93
N LYS A 43 -12.65 11.74 -35.90
CA LYS A 43 -13.48 11.39 -34.74
C LYS A 43 -12.85 10.22 -33.97
N LYS A 44 -12.88 10.28 -32.62
CA LYS A 44 -12.41 9.20 -31.77
C LYS A 44 -13.48 8.12 -31.62
N CYS A 45 -13.19 6.92 -32.07
CA CYS A 45 -13.98 5.72 -31.83
C CYS A 45 -13.34 4.93 -30.71
N TYR A 46 -14.10 4.61 -29.67
CA TYR A 46 -13.57 4.02 -28.43
C TYR A 46 -13.94 2.56 -28.30
N GLY A 47 -12.97 1.76 -27.88
CA GLY A 47 -13.20 0.40 -27.46
C GLY A 47 -13.86 0.31 -26.07
N ARG A 48 -14.17 -0.92 -25.65
CA ARG A 48 -14.74 -1.19 -24.33
C ARG A 48 -13.76 -0.80 -23.21
N TRP A 49 -14.30 -0.33 -22.09
CA TRP A 49 -13.49 -0.11 -20.89
C TRP A 49 -13.04 -1.43 -20.28
N SER A 50 -11.80 -1.46 -19.79
CA SER A 50 -11.35 -2.51 -18.86
C SER A 50 -12.11 -2.40 -17.53
N ASP A 51 -12.05 -3.47 -16.75
CA ASP A 51 -12.43 -3.41 -15.35
C ASP A 51 -11.58 -2.41 -14.56
N TYR A 52 -12.13 -1.95 -13.43
CA TYR A 52 -11.38 -1.08 -12.54
C TYR A 52 -10.29 -1.84 -11.80
N LYS A 53 -9.07 -1.31 -11.83
CA LYS A 53 -8.02 -1.67 -10.87
C LYS A 53 -8.09 -0.70 -9.69
N VAL A 54 -8.25 -1.23 -8.49
CA VAL A 54 -8.25 -0.45 -7.24
C VAL A 54 -6.82 -0.35 -6.72
N VAL A 55 -6.40 0.86 -6.39
CA VAL A 55 -5.09 1.15 -5.80
C VAL A 55 -5.31 1.71 -4.40
N ILE A 56 -4.77 1.02 -3.40
CA ILE A 56 -4.80 1.43 -2.01
C ILE A 56 -3.41 2.01 -1.66
N PRO A 57 -3.34 3.19 -1.01
CA PRO A 57 -2.08 3.77 -0.59
C PRO A 57 -1.45 2.93 0.52
N GLN A 58 -0.15 2.97 0.59
CA GLN A 58 0.60 2.37 1.69
C GLN A 58 0.43 3.20 2.97
N ALA A 59 0.56 2.55 4.12
CA ALA A 59 0.79 3.22 5.38
C ALA A 59 2.24 3.75 5.39
N LYS A 60 2.43 5.03 5.69
CA LYS A 60 3.76 5.56 5.99
C LYS A 60 4.13 5.10 7.39
N ILE A 61 5.20 4.37 7.51
CA ILE A 61 5.67 3.80 8.77
C ILE A 61 6.93 4.52 9.27
N SER A 62 7.12 4.46 10.58
CA SER A 62 8.39 4.71 11.27
C SER A 62 8.61 3.59 12.28
N ILE A 63 9.87 3.27 12.55
CA ILE A 63 10.26 2.28 13.55
C ILE A 63 11.21 2.91 14.55
N GLN A 64 11.14 2.45 15.79
CA GLN A 64 12.00 2.87 16.88
C GLN A 64 12.27 1.68 17.78
N ARG A 65 13.53 1.48 18.15
CA ARG A 65 13.90 0.52 19.21
C ARG A 65 13.42 1.05 20.54
N THR A 66 12.74 0.22 21.32
CA THR A 66 12.21 0.57 22.62
C THR A 66 13.04 -0.06 23.74
N ASP A 67 13.52 -1.29 23.52
CA ASP A 67 14.45 -2.00 24.39
C ASP A 67 15.30 -3.01 23.58
N GLU A 68 16.01 -3.92 24.25
CA GLU A 68 16.93 -4.86 23.58
C GLU A 68 16.26 -5.78 22.57
N THR A 69 14.99 -6.16 22.80
CA THR A 69 14.26 -7.13 21.96
C THR A 69 12.98 -6.57 21.37
N THR A 70 12.66 -5.28 21.63
CA THR A 70 11.41 -4.65 21.22
C THR A 70 11.60 -3.50 20.25
N VAL A 71 10.84 -3.54 19.19
CA VAL A 71 10.71 -2.44 18.21
C VAL A 71 9.27 -1.96 18.16
N THR A 72 9.08 -0.66 18.37
CA THR A 72 7.80 0.01 18.13
C THR A 72 7.70 0.45 16.69
N VAL A 73 6.69 -0.04 15.96
CA VAL A 73 6.31 0.50 14.66
C VAL A 73 5.11 1.44 14.82
N ARG A 74 5.18 2.62 14.19
CA ARG A 74 4.09 3.61 14.12
C ARG A 74 3.74 3.86 12.67
N TRP A 75 2.48 4.21 12.40
CA TRP A 75 2.04 4.54 11.04
C TRP A 75 0.95 5.60 11.01
N ASN A 76 0.91 6.32 9.90
CA ASN A 76 -0.19 7.25 9.63
C ASN A 76 -1.43 6.47 9.19
N LYS A 77 -2.59 6.85 9.73
CA LYS A 77 -3.87 6.24 9.35
C LYS A 77 -4.15 6.43 7.87
N VAL A 78 -4.51 5.33 7.21
CA VAL A 78 -4.97 5.34 5.82
C VAL A 78 -6.47 5.56 5.81
N THR A 79 -6.93 6.49 4.98
CA THR A 79 -8.36 6.86 4.87
C THR A 79 -9.21 5.63 4.55
N ASN A 80 -10.27 5.40 5.33
CA ASN A 80 -11.20 4.26 5.21
C ASN A 80 -10.56 2.88 5.43
N ALA A 81 -9.39 2.81 6.05
CA ALA A 81 -8.85 1.53 6.49
C ALA A 81 -9.82 0.88 7.50
N LYS A 82 -10.00 -0.42 7.38
CA LYS A 82 -10.77 -1.24 8.33
C LYS A 82 -9.86 -1.92 9.33
N ARG A 83 -8.67 -2.31 8.88
CA ARG A 83 -7.63 -2.95 9.71
C ARG A 83 -6.27 -2.82 9.05
N TYR A 84 -5.25 -3.14 9.83
CA TYR A 84 -3.86 -3.20 9.39
C TYR A 84 -3.29 -4.58 9.70
N TYR A 85 -2.57 -5.14 8.76
CA TYR A 85 -1.80 -6.36 8.92
C TYR A 85 -0.34 -5.98 9.13
N ILE A 86 0.26 -6.48 10.21
CA ILE A 86 1.65 -6.22 10.55
C ILE A 86 2.46 -7.48 10.29
N TYR A 87 3.54 -7.33 9.56
CA TYR A 87 4.48 -8.39 9.24
C TYR A 87 5.86 -8.01 9.74
N ALA A 88 6.56 -8.98 10.31
CA ALA A 88 7.93 -8.83 10.76
C ALA A 88 8.83 -9.93 10.18
N CYS A 89 10.10 -9.60 10.04
CA CYS A 89 11.18 -10.50 9.68
C CYS A 89 12.35 -10.21 10.62
N ASN A 90 12.81 -11.19 11.38
CA ASN A 90 13.89 -11.02 12.37
C ASN A 90 15.30 -11.05 11.78
N ASP A 91 15.42 -11.40 10.51
CA ASP A 91 16.70 -11.37 9.81
C ASP A 91 16.48 -11.00 8.34
N ILE A 92 16.33 -9.70 8.08
CA ILE A 92 16.10 -9.20 6.73
C ILE A 92 17.34 -9.33 5.82
N LYS A 93 18.52 -9.47 6.43
CA LYS A 93 19.79 -9.64 5.72
C LYS A 93 20.11 -11.11 5.40
N ALA A 94 19.30 -12.06 5.86
CA ALA A 94 19.44 -13.47 5.51
C ALA A 94 19.25 -13.69 4.00
N ALA A 95 19.87 -14.73 3.45
CA ALA A 95 19.74 -15.09 2.03
C ALA A 95 18.27 -15.33 1.59
N LYS A 96 17.42 -15.79 2.52
CA LYS A 96 15.97 -15.97 2.32
C LYS A 96 15.22 -15.39 3.52
N PRO A 97 14.90 -14.08 3.53
CA PRO A 97 14.19 -13.46 4.63
C PRO A 97 12.79 -14.07 4.82
N LEU A 98 12.47 -14.47 6.04
CA LEU A 98 11.18 -15.07 6.40
C LEU A 98 10.25 -14.04 7.02
N TRP A 99 9.21 -13.68 6.28
CA TRP A 99 8.19 -12.77 6.74
C TRP A 99 7.05 -13.51 7.45
N LYS A 100 6.75 -13.11 8.68
CA LYS A 100 5.63 -13.63 9.45
C LYS A 100 4.59 -12.54 9.69
N LYS A 101 3.33 -12.87 9.56
CA LYS A 101 2.24 -12.00 10.01
C LYS A 101 2.19 -12.08 11.54
N VAL A 102 2.50 -10.99 12.21
CA VAL A 102 2.64 -10.93 13.68
C VAL A 102 1.42 -10.34 14.36
N ALA A 103 0.64 -9.50 13.63
CA ALA A 103 -0.60 -8.97 14.18
C ALA A 103 -1.60 -8.54 13.10
N VAL A 104 -2.86 -8.45 13.51
CA VAL A 104 -3.94 -7.75 12.79
C VAL A 104 -4.61 -6.82 13.77
N VAL A 105 -4.61 -5.52 13.48
CA VAL A 105 -5.15 -4.49 14.39
C VAL A 105 -6.21 -3.64 13.69
N GLY A 106 -7.10 -3.06 14.48
CA GLY A 106 -8.21 -2.26 13.99
C GLY A 106 -7.81 -0.92 13.38
N SER A 107 -8.77 -0.25 12.74
CA SER A 107 -8.56 1.03 12.04
C SER A 107 -8.08 2.18 12.93
N ASN A 108 -8.37 2.13 14.22
CA ASN A 108 -8.00 3.17 15.17
C ASN A 108 -6.58 3.04 15.72
N THR A 109 -5.94 1.88 15.52
CA THR A 109 -4.57 1.61 15.95
C THR A 109 -3.58 2.30 15.02
N GLY A 110 -2.60 2.98 15.60
CA GLY A 110 -1.53 3.68 14.87
C GLY A 110 -0.13 3.26 15.31
N LYS A 111 -0.02 2.30 16.23
CA LYS A 111 1.26 1.73 16.70
C LYS A 111 1.12 0.24 17.02
N TYR A 112 2.24 -0.46 17.00
CA TYR A 112 2.35 -1.84 17.45
C TYR A 112 3.76 -2.06 17.99
N GLU A 113 3.87 -2.80 19.09
CA GLU A 113 5.14 -3.16 19.72
C GLU A 113 5.44 -4.63 19.39
N TYR A 114 6.54 -4.85 18.70
CA TYR A 114 7.03 -6.17 18.33
C TYR A 114 8.19 -6.53 19.27
N ASN A 115 7.96 -7.46 20.17
CA ASN A 115 8.86 -7.84 21.29
C ASN A 115 9.65 -9.14 21.05
N ASN A 116 9.71 -9.62 19.81
CA ASN A 116 10.43 -10.84 19.46
C ASN A 116 11.62 -10.57 18.53
N CYS A 117 12.28 -9.42 18.68
CA CYS A 117 13.52 -9.12 17.96
C CYS A 117 14.65 -10.02 18.46
N ILE A 118 15.58 -10.37 17.58
CA ILE A 118 16.75 -11.19 17.90
C ILE A 118 17.96 -10.27 17.94
N VAL A 119 18.63 -10.20 19.10
CA VAL A 119 19.88 -9.45 19.27
C VAL A 119 20.94 -9.98 18.30
N GLY A 120 21.71 -9.09 17.71
CA GLY A 120 22.70 -9.41 16.66
C GLY A 120 22.13 -9.53 15.25
N ARG A 121 20.81 -9.36 15.06
CA ARG A 121 20.16 -9.45 13.74
C ARG A 121 19.44 -8.16 13.35
N SER A 122 19.04 -8.06 12.08
CA SER A 122 18.33 -6.91 11.54
C SER A 122 16.83 -7.22 11.41
N THR A 123 16.03 -6.67 12.31
CA THR A 123 14.58 -6.81 12.27
C THR A 123 13.95 -5.83 11.30
N ALA A 124 13.09 -6.32 10.41
CA ALA A 124 12.32 -5.53 9.48
C ALA A 124 10.82 -5.66 9.70
N ILE A 125 10.09 -4.55 9.51
CA ILE A 125 8.63 -4.51 9.70
C ILE A 125 7.98 -3.77 8.53
N TYR A 126 6.80 -4.24 8.10
CA TYR A 126 5.89 -3.49 7.24
C TYR A 126 4.44 -3.62 7.70
N VAL A 127 3.63 -2.65 7.27
CA VAL A 127 2.21 -2.55 7.63
C VAL A 127 1.36 -2.44 6.37
N ILE A 128 0.41 -3.36 6.21
CA ILE A 128 -0.52 -3.40 5.07
C ILE A 128 -1.89 -2.90 5.52
N PRO A 129 -2.36 -1.74 5.07
CA PRO A 129 -3.73 -1.31 5.27
C PRO A 129 -4.68 -2.13 4.39
N GLU A 130 -5.84 -2.47 4.95
CA GLU A 130 -6.97 -3.04 4.22
C GLU A 130 -8.14 -2.05 4.25
N VAL A 131 -8.63 -1.67 3.07
CA VAL A 131 -9.63 -0.62 2.88
C VAL A 131 -10.90 -1.22 2.26
N LYS A 132 -12.06 -0.87 2.81
CA LYS A 132 -13.34 -1.24 2.22
C LYS A 132 -13.71 -0.28 1.07
N VAL A 133 -14.01 -0.85 -0.10
CA VAL A 133 -14.47 -0.10 -1.28
C VAL A 133 -15.74 -0.76 -1.80
N GLY A 134 -16.88 -0.11 -1.58
CA GLY A 134 -18.18 -0.74 -1.79
C GLY A 134 -18.35 -1.95 -0.85
N LYS A 135 -18.65 -3.12 -1.41
CA LYS A 135 -18.80 -4.39 -0.67
C LYS A 135 -17.48 -5.15 -0.49
N SER A 136 -16.42 -4.78 -1.20
CA SER A 136 -15.14 -5.52 -1.25
C SER A 136 -14.05 -4.90 -0.37
N LEU A 137 -13.12 -5.74 0.08
CA LEU A 137 -11.93 -5.36 0.84
C LEU A 137 -10.69 -5.44 -0.07
N TYR A 138 -9.85 -4.43 0.00
CA TYR A 138 -8.62 -4.31 -0.80
C TYR A 138 -7.43 -3.99 0.09
N LYS A 139 -6.33 -4.73 -0.11
CA LYS A 139 -5.05 -4.47 0.55
C LYS A 139 -4.15 -3.62 -0.34
N ALA A 140 -3.23 -2.87 0.25
CA ALA A 140 -2.16 -2.23 -0.50
C ALA A 140 -1.31 -3.29 -1.22
N ALA A 141 -1.08 -3.09 -2.52
CA ALA A 141 -0.36 -4.06 -3.36
C ALA A 141 1.17 -3.95 -3.21
N TYR A 142 1.65 -2.76 -2.88
CA TYR A 142 3.07 -2.49 -2.65
C TYR A 142 3.26 -2.10 -1.20
N VAL A 143 4.32 -2.62 -0.58
CA VAL A 143 4.71 -2.29 0.78
C VAL A 143 6.20 -1.98 0.81
N TRP A 144 6.54 -0.89 1.50
CA TRP A 144 7.89 -0.62 1.91
C TRP A 144 8.05 -1.14 3.32
N TYR A 145 9.16 -1.80 3.60
CA TYR A 145 9.55 -2.13 4.96
C TYR A 145 10.62 -1.16 5.45
N LEU A 146 10.68 -0.97 6.75
CA LEU A 146 11.83 -0.39 7.43
C LEU A 146 12.50 -1.49 8.24
N TYR A 147 13.79 -1.37 8.42
CA TYR A 147 14.54 -2.31 9.25
C TYR A 147 15.45 -1.57 10.22
N MET A 148 15.86 -2.27 11.26
CA MET A 148 16.75 -1.81 12.31
C MET A 148 17.65 -2.94 12.75
N ASP A 149 18.94 -2.64 12.94
CA ASP A 149 19.89 -3.56 13.53
C ASP A 149 19.66 -3.62 15.05
N ILE A 150 19.49 -4.81 15.57
CA ILE A 150 19.27 -5.07 16.99
C ILE A 150 20.64 -5.45 17.59
N LYS A 151 21.24 -4.48 18.26
CA LYS A 151 22.56 -4.61 18.91
C LYS A 151 22.41 -4.99 20.37
#